data_ac90f1b80e5fd95d2189fa790ecdfd98
#
_entry.id   ac90f1b80e5fd95d2189fa790ecdfd98
#
_cell.length_a   1.000
_cell.length_b   1.000
_cell.length_c   1.000
_cell.angle_alpha   90.00
_cell.angle_beta   90.00
_cell.angle_gamma   90.00
#
_symmetry.space_group_name_H-M   'P 1'
#
loop_
_entity.id
_entity.type
_entity.pdbx_description
1 polymer ?
#
loop_
_entity_poly.entity_id
_entity_poly.type
_entity_poly.pdbx_seq_one_letter_code
_entity_poly.pdbx_strand_id
1 'polypeptide(L)'
;LQRRRQRQMCIRDSLLLSGDMGLAESFLSGEWETSNLTQLILLGDINERALGNAVTPSKFINSIEKLRHQRRDNSKRGSRRNIAAHYDLGNEFYSHWLDNSMSYSSALFTDFGEELEVGQNRKYQRLAKALKLKEGDQVLEIGCGWGGFAEIAAKEYKCNVVGITLSNEQAKFAQRRMQENQLSNLVDIRIEDYRDCLLYTSDAADDVAS
;
A
#
# COMPACT_ATOMS: atom_id res chain seq x y z
N LEU A 1 17.28 -7.76 -39.06
CA LEU A 1 16.05 -8.55 -39.16
C LEU A 1 15.99 -9.66 -38.11
N GLN A 2 17.08 -10.42 -37.90
CA GLN A 2 17.12 -11.54 -36.96
C GLN A 2 16.97 -11.10 -35.48
N ARG A 3 17.63 -10.03 -35.07
CA ARG A 3 17.48 -9.45 -33.71
C ARG A 3 16.06 -8.91 -33.44
N ARG A 4 15.39 -8.33 -34.42
CA ARG A 4 13.97 -7.90 -34.28
C ARG A 4 13.02 -9.08 -34.10
N ARG A 5 13.19 -10.16 -34.85
CA ARG A 5 12.37 -11.38 -34.68
C ARG A 5 12.59 -12.05 -33.34
N GLN A 6 13.83 -12.08 -32.86
CA GLN A 6 14.18 -12.65 -31.56
C GLN A 6 13.55 -11.85 -30.40
N ARG A 7 13.60 -10.51 -30.45
CA ARG A 7 12.95 -9.64 -29.45
C ARG A 7 11.42 -9.81 -29.43
N GLN A 8 10.78 -9.89 -30.59
CA GLN A 8 9.34 -10.12 -30.67
C GLN A 8 8.91 -11.50 -30.14
N MET A 9 9.75 -12.52 -30.27
CA MET A 9 9.51 -13.83 -29.67
C MET A 9 9.61 -13.77 -28.14
N CYS A 10 10.61 -13.09 -27.59
CA CYS A 10 10.78 -12.95 -26.14
C CYS A 10 9.57 -12.28 -25.47
N ILE A 11 9.09 -11.14 -26.00
CA ILE A 11 7.89 -10.46 -25.46
C ILE A 11 6.68 -11.38 -25.45
N ARG A 12 6.42 -12.05 -26.57
CA ARG A 12 5.28 -12.93 -26.69
C ARG A 12 5.38 -14.12 -25.74
N ASP A 13 6.54 -14.73 -25.64
CA ASP A 13 6.75 -15.91 -24.82
C ASP A 13 6.72 -15.56 -23.33
N SER A 14 7.28 -14.42 -22.91
CA SER A 14 7.20 -13.91 -21.54
C SER A 14 5.75 -13.59 -21.14
N LEU A 15 5.00 -12.93 -22.03
CA LEU A 15 3.59 -12.62 -21.81
C LEU A 15 2.71 -13.86 -21.73
N LEU A 16 2.93 -14.84 -22.62
CA LEU A 16 2.13 -16.07 -22.66
C LEU A 16 2.46 -17.05 -21.51
N LEU A 17 3.71 -17.05 -21.02
CA LEU A 17 4.15 -17.97 -19.97
C LEU A 17 3.90 -17.41 -18.57
N SER A 18 4.13 -16.13 -18.36
CA SER A 18 4.14 -15.49 -17.05
C SER A 18 3.22 -14.25 -16.94
N GLY A 19 2.39 -14.01 -17.96
CA GLY A 19 1.44 -12.90 -17.98
C GLY A 19 2.12 -11.52 -17.88
N ASP A 20 1.46 -10.59 -17.22
CA ASP A 20 1.91 -9.22 -16.97
C ASP A 20 3.22 -9.15 -16.16
N MET A 21 3.44 -10.07 -15.23
CA MET A 21 4.73 -10.17 -14.52
C MET A 21 5.88 -10.51 -15.46
N GLY A 22 5.68 -11.48 -16.39
CA GLY A 22 6.69 -11.82 -17.38
C GLY A 22 6.98 -10.67 -18.35
N LEU A 23 5.96 -9.87 -18.70
CA LEU A 23 6.13 -8.66 -19.48
C LEU A 23 7.01 -7.63 -18.75
N ALA A 24 6.75 -7.41 -17.47
CA ALA A 24 7.50 -6.47 -16.64
C ALA A 24 8.96 -6.94 -16.45
N GLU A 25 9.18 -8.21 -16.11
CA GLU A 25 10.51 -8.78 -15.92
C GLU A 25 11.35 -8.70 -17.19
N SER A 26 10.77 -9.00 -18.36
CA SER A 26 11.46 -8.93 -19.65
C SER A 26 11.78 -7.47 -20.05
N PHE A 27 10.95 -6.50 -19.66
CA PHE A 27 11.27 -5.07 -19.82
C PHE A 27 12.45 -4.66 -18.93
N LEU A 28 12.41 -5.02 -17.64
CA LEU A 28 13.49 -4.71 -16.70
C LEU A 28 14.83 -5.38 -17.10
N SER A 29 14.77 -6.56 -17.71
CA SER A 29 15.95 -7.26 -18.24
C SER A 29 16.46 -6.68 -19.57
N GLY A 30 15.79 -5.67 -20.12
CA GLY A 30 16.18 -5.05 -21.39
C GLY A 30 15.93 -5.91 -22.63
N GLU A 31 15.08 -6.94 -22.54
CA GLU A 31 14.75 -7.81 -23.67
C GLU A 31 13.94 -7.08 -24.73
N TRP A 32 13.23 -6.04 -24.34
CA TRP A 32 12.51 -5.14 -25.23
C TRP A 32 12.48 -3.71 -24.69
N GLU A 33 12.20 -2.77 -25.59
CA GLU A 33 12.16 -1.34 -25.31
C GLU A 33 10.91 -0.72 -25.95
N THR A 34 10.41 0.36 -25.37
CA THR A 34 9.33 1.16 -25.95
C THR A 34 9.65 2.65 -25.79
N SER A 35 9.23 3.45 -26.75
CA SER A 35 9.33 4.91 -26.68
C SER A 35 8.30 5.53 -25.73
N ASN A 36 7.25 4.78 -25.37
CA ASN A 36 6.21 5.25 -24.48
C ASN A 36 5.57 4.07 -23.72
N LEU A 37 6.10 3.81 -22.53
CA LEU A 37 5.63 2.71 -21.68
C LEU A 37 4.18 2.91 -21.23
N THR A 38 3.79 4.15 -20.94
CA THR A 38 2.41 4.48 -20.52
C THR A 38 1.40 4.10 -21.59
N GLN A 39 1.67 4.45 -22.86
CA GLN A 39 0.78 4.10 -23.96
C GLN A 39 0.71 2.59 -24.20
N LEU A 40 1.79 1.86 -23.96
CA LEU A 40 1.79 0.40 -24.05
C LEU A 40 0.92 -0.23 -22.96
N ILE A 41 1.02 0.26 -21.73
CA ILE A 41 0.18 -0.21 -20.60
C ILE A 41 -1.29 0.11 -20.87
N LEU A 42 -1.61 1.32 -21.31
CA LEU A 42 -2.97 1.72 -21.68
C LEU A 42 -3.54 0.86 -22.82
N LEU A 43 -2.70 0.51 -23.80
CA LEU A 43 -3.12 -0.41 -24.86
C LEU A 43 -3.48 -1.79 -24.30
N GLY A 44 -2.73 -2.30 -23.32
CA GLY A 44 -3.03 -3.53 -22.62
C GLY A 44 -4.36 -3.47 -21.85
N ASP A 45 -4.57 -2.40 -21.10
CA ASP A 45 -5.77 -2.15 -20.30
C ASP A 45 -7.04 -2.06 -21.18
N ILE A 46 -7.01 -1.26 -22.25
CA ILE A 46 -8.14 -1.13 -23.20
C ILE A 46 -8.49 -2.47 -23.85
N ASN A 47 -7.50 -3.32 -24.08
CA ASN A 47 -7.66 -4.62 -24.73
C ASN A 47 -7.74 -5.80 -23.73
N GLU A 48 -7.82 -5.55 -22.44
CA GLU A 48 -7.82 -6.59 -21.40
C GLU A 48 -8.85 -7.69 -21.67
N ARG A 49 -10.06 -7.34 -22.07
CA ARG A 49 -11.13 -8.31 -22.39
C ARG A 49 -10.81 -9.18 -23.61
N ALA A 50 -10.11 -8.64 -24.59
CA ALA A 50 -9.71 -9.36 -25.79
C ALA A 50 -8.46 -10.23 -25.54
N LEU A 51 -7.55 -9.73 -24.70
CA LEU A 51 -6.28 -10.39 -24.34
C LEU A 51 -6.45 -11.40 -23.19
N GLY A 52 -7.43 -11.21 -22.31
CA GLY A 52 -7.61 -12.00 -21.09
C GLY A 52 -7.67 -13.50 -21.28
N ASN A 53 -8.20 -13.96 -22.43
CA ASN A 53 -8.19 -15.38 -22.78
C ASN A 53 -6.87 -15.85 -23.41
N ALA A 54 -6.04 -14.94 -23.92
CA ALA A 54 -4.76 -15.25 -24.57
C ALA A 54 -3.57 -15.13 -23.61
N VAL A 55 -3.73 -14.37 -22.51
CA VAL A 55 -2.66 -14.02 -21.55
C VAL A 55 -2.83 -14.73 -20.20
N THR A 56 -3.89 -15.50 -20.02
CA THR A 56 -4.04 -16.33 -18.80
C THR A 56 -2.95 -17.39 -18.74
N PRO A 57 -2.09 -17.37 -17.71
CA PRO A 57 -1.07 -18.41 -17.51
C PRO A 57 -1.71 -19.81 -17.54
N SER A 58 -1.02 -20.78 -18.11
CA SER A 58 -1.54 -22.15 -18.19
C SER A 58 -1.94 -22.64 -16.79
N LYS A 59 -3.02 -23.42 -16.68
CA LYS A 59 -3.53 -23.97 -15.41
C LYS A 59 -2.46 -24.66 -14.57
N PHE A 60 -1.40 -25.13 -15.22
CA PHE A 60 -0.26 -25.78 -14.56
C PHE A 60 0.64 -24.79 -13.84
N ILE A 61 0.91 -23.62 -14.45
CA ILE A 61 1.70 -22.52 -13.84
C ILE A 61 0.93 -21.93 -12.66
N ASN A 62 -0.38 -21.70 -12.81
CA ASN A 62 -1.26 -21.24 -11.72
C ASN A 62 -1.28 -22.24 -10.53
N SER A 63 -1.13 -23.54 -10.77
CA SER A 63 -1.07 -24.55 -9.70
C SER A 63 0.25 -24.48 -8.94
N ILE A 64 1.37 -24.26 -9.64
CA ILE A 64 2.69 -24.08 -9.01
C ILE A 64 2.74 -22.77 -8.23
N GLU A 65 2.17 -21.69 -8.77
CA GLU A 65 2.08 -20.41 -8.06
C GLU A 65 1.15 -20.48 -6.84
N LYS A 66 0.01 -21.18 -6.94
CA LYS A 66 -0.84 -21.46 -5.77
C LYS A 66 -0.09 -22.23 -4.68
N LEU A 67 0.71 -23.23 -5.07
CA LEU A 67 1.54 -23.99 -4.11
C LEU A 67 2.63 -23.12 -3.47
N ARG A 68 3.19 -22.20 -4.23
CA ARG A 68 4.17 -21.19 -3.77
C ARG A 68 3.50 -20.14 -2.87
N HIS A 69 2.28 -19.70 -3.21
CA HIS A 69 1.47 -18.80 -2.38
C HIS A 69 1.01 -19.45 -1.07
N GLN A 70 0.62 -20.71 -1.09
CA GLN A 70 0.26 -21.46 0.13
C GLN A 70 1.44 -21.62 1.10
N ARG A 71 2.68 -21.60 0.60
CA ARG A 71 3.89 -21.59 1.44
C ARG A 71 4.28 -20.19 1.97
N ARG A 72 3.64 -19.13 1.48
CA ARG A 72 3.75 -17.78 2.06
C ARG A 72 2.71 -17.64 3.17
N ASP A 73 3.01 -18.30 4.27
CA ASP A 73 2.19 -18.34 5.45
C ASP A 73 1.96 -16.92 6.01
N ASN A 74 0.70 -16.56 6.27
CA ASN A 74 0.32 -15.35 7.00
C ASN A 74 0.63 -15.48 8.52
N SER A 75 1.65 -16.24 8.87
CA SER A 75 2.19 -16.26 10.21
C SER A 75 2.70 -14.86 10.59
N LYS A 76 2.72 -14.52 11.88
CA LYS A 76 3.25 -13.24 12.38
C LYS A 76 4.64 -12.93 11.78
N ARG A 77 5.49 -13.94 11.65
CA ARG A 77 6.83 -13.83 11.06
C ARG A 77 6.80 -13.62 9.55
N GLY A 78 5.87 -14.26 8.85
CA GLY A 78 5.65 -14.08 7.42
C GLY A 78 5.11 -12.70 7.08
N SER A 79 4.14 -12.21 7.84
CA SER A 79 3.57 -10.86 7.68
C SER A 79 4.62 -9.77 7.89
N ARG A 80 5.44 -9.85 8.94
CA ARG A 80 6.54 -8.89 9.17
C ARG A 80 7.53 -8.87 8.03
N ARG A 81 7.93 -10.04 7.53
CA ARG A 81 8.87 -10.15 6.41
C ARG A 81 8.29 -9.62 5.10
N ASN A 82 7.02 -9.92 4.82
CA ASN A 82 6.35 -9.45 3.59
C ASN A 82 6.14 -7.94 3.61
N ILE A 83 5.75 -7.38 4.75
CA ILE A 83 5.59 -5.93 4.93
C ILE A 83 6.94 -5.23 4.88
N ALA A 84 7.98 -5.77 5.55
CA ALA A 84 9.33 -5.22 5.46
C ALA A 84 9.78 -5.19 3.98
N ALA A 85 9.69 -6.30 3.25
CA ALA A 85 10.09 -6.36 1.85
C ALA A 85 9.30 -5.40 0.95
N HIS A 86 8.02 -5.15 1.24
CA HIS A 86 7.20 -4.20 0.48
C HIS A 86 7.63 -2.75 0.74
N TYR A 87 7.92 -2.39 1.99
CA TYR A 87 8.30 -1.02 2.38
C TYR A 87 9.81 -0.78 2.41
N ASP A 88 10.65 -1.81 2.22
CA ASP A 88 12.12 -1.70 2.09
C ASP A 88 12.58 -0.99 0.81
N LEU A 89 11.65 -0.70 -0.12
CA LEU A 89 11.89 0.24 -1.22
C LEU A 89 12.26 1.64 -0.71
N GLY A 90 11.96 1.92 0.55
CA GLY A 90 12.35 3.14 1.25
C GLY A 90 11.40 4.32 1.03
N ASN A 91 11.46 5.27 1.96
CA ASN A 91 10.61 6.47 1.92
C ASN A 91 10.85 7.32 0.67
N GLU A 92 12.09 7.33 0.14
CA GLU A 92 12.46 8.06 -1.06
C GLU A 92 11.66 7.57 -2.27
N PHE A 93 11.55 6.25 -2.47
CA PHE A 93 10.73 5.68 -3.54
C PHE A 93 9.28 6.15 -3.47
N TYR A 94 8.68 6.06 -2.28
CA TYR A 94 7.28 6.43 -2.10
C TYR A 94 7.04 7.94 -2.26
N SER A 95 7.98 8.79 -1.89
CA SER A 95 7.88 10.24 -2.05
C SER A 95 7.82 10.73 -3.49
N HIS A 96 8.22 9.89 -4.47
CA HIS A 96 8.15 10.25 -5.89
C HIS A 96 6.72 10.27 -6.46
N TRP A 97 5.77 9.60 -5.81
CA TRP A 97 4.42 9.43 -6.35
C TRP A 97 3.30 9.55 -5.31
N LEU A 98 3.62 9.54 -4.02
CA LEU A 98 2.68 9.93 -2.98
C LEU A 98 2.65 11.46 -2.84
N ASP A 99 1.56 11.98 -2.28
CA ASP A 99 1.45 13.37 -1.87
C ASP A 99 2.33 13.69 -0.64
N ASN A 100 2.44 14.96 -0.26
CA ASN A 100 3.26 15.38 0.87
C ASN A 100 2.82 14.76 2.21
N SER A 101 1.56 14.34 2.32
CA SER A 101 1.07 13.63 3.51
C SER A 101 1.59 12.20 3.59
N MET A 102 2.24 11.67 2.54
CA MET A 102 2.68 10.28 2.44
C MET A 102 1.53 9.30 2.68
N SER A 103 0.35 9.59 2.12
CA SER A 103 -0.83 8.76 2.29
C SER A 103 -0.90 7.66 1.22
N TYR A 104 -0.58 6.43 1.61
CA TYR A 104 -0.64 5.27 0.72
C TYR A 104 -1.99 4.56 0.80
N SER A 105 -3.02 5.28 0.45
CA SER A 105 -4.40 4.78 0.34
C SER A 105 -5.22 5.70 -0.56
N SER A 106 -6.42 5.23 -1.01
CA SER A 106 -7.27 5.99 -1.92
C SER A 106 -7.63 7.35 -1.34
N ALA A 107 -7.55 8.39 -2.14
CA ALA A 107 -8.04 9.72 -1.81
C ALA A 107 -9.55 9.84 -2.05
N LEU A 108 -10.17 10.84 -1.46
CA LEU A 108 -11.57 11.17 -1.67
C LEU A 108 -11.67 12.45 -2.51
N PHE A 109 -11.79 12.29 -3.83
CA PHE A 109 -11.94 13.40 -4.76
C PHE A 109 -13.40 13.86 -4.88
N THR A 110 -13.61 15.14 -5.10
CA THR A 110 -14.90 15.73 -5.49
C THR A 110 -14.91 16.14 -6.96
N ASP A 111 -13.75 16.49 -7.51
CA ASP A 111 -13.56 16.91 -8.89
C ASP A 111 -12.34 16.24 -9.53
N PHE A 112 -12.37 16.06 -10.86
CA PHE A 112 -11.30 15.39 -11.62
C PHE A 112 -9.96 16.14 -11.68
N GLY A 113 -9.93 17.42 -11.37
CA GLY A 113 -8.72 18.24 -11.42
C GLY A 113 -8.13 18.55 -10.05
N GLU A 114 -8.62 17.89 -9.02
CA GLU A 114 -8.22 18.17 -7.65
C GLU A 114 -6.85 17.57 -7.31
N GLU A 115 -6.04 18.31 -6.58
CA GLU A 115 -4.74 17.85 -6.08
C GLU A 115 -4.91 16.65 -5.13
N LEU A 116 -4.00 15.67 -5.25
CA LEU A 116 -4.02 14.43 -4.45
C LEU A 116 -4.06 14.71 -2.94
N GLU A 117 -3.26 15.65 -2.47
CA GLU A 117 -3.19 16.03 -1.06
C GLU A 117 -4.53 16.53 -0.51
N VAL A 118 -5.28 17.30 -1.30
CA VAL A 118 -6.62 17.78 -0.93
C VAL A 118 -7.60 16.62 -0.77
N GLY A 119 -7.57 15.66 -1.69
CA GLY A 119 -8.38 14.45 -1.62
C GLY A 119 -8.01 13.56 -0.43
N GLN A 120 -6.71 13.45 -0.10
CA GLN A 120 -6.24 12.71 1.07
C GLN A 120 -6.69 13.37 2.39
N ASN A 121 -6.53 14.68 2.51
CA ASN A 121 -6.99 15.43 3.69
C ASN A 121 -8.50 15.30 3.88
N ARG A 122 -9.27 15.39 2.81
CA ARG A 122 -10.74 15.22 2.86
C ARG A 122 -11.13 13.82 3.35
N LYS A 123 -10.43 12.79 2.92
CA LYS A 123 -10.62 11.42 3.42
C LYS A 123 -10.44 11.35 4.93
N TYR A 124 -9.35 11.91 5.45
CA TYR A 124 -9.07 11.90 6.88
C TYR A 124 -10.07 12.70 7.68
N GLN A 125 -10.46 13.87 7.19
CA GLN A 125 -11.50 14.70 7.80
C GLN A 125 -12.86 13.97 7.83
N ARG A 126 -13.20 13.27 6.76
CA ARG A 126 -14.42 12.45 6.71
C ARG A 126 -14.38 11.32 7.73
N LEU A 127 -13.25 10.64 7.86
CA LEU A 127 -13.06 9.58 8.84
C LEU A 127 -13.19 10.12 10.28
N ALA A 128 -12.48 11.21 10.60
CA ALA A 128 -12.57 11.84 11.92
C ALA A 128 -13.99 12.27 12.29
N LYS A 129 -14.73 12.84 11.32
CA LYS A 129 -16.15 13.21 11.51
C LYS A 129 -17.05 11.98 11.70
N ALA A 130 -16.83 10.91 10.95
CA ALA A 130 -17.60 9.67 11.08
C ALA A 130 -17.40 9.01 12.45
N LEU A 131 -16.16 9.05 12.96
CA LEU A 131 -15.81 8.60 14.30
C LEU A 131 -16.27 9.57 15.41
N LYS A 132 -16.74 10.78 15.04
CA LYS A 132 -17.15 11.84 15.97
C LYS A 132 -16.07 12.20 16.97
N LEU A 133 -14.81 12.25 16.50
CA LEU A 133 -13.66 12.53 17.34
C LEU A 133 -13.81 13.84 18.11
N LYS A 134 -13.39 13.81 19.38
CA LYS A 134 -13.39 14.92 20.32
C LYS A 134 -12.06 15.01 21.03
N GLU A 135 -11.79 16.17 21.59
CA GLU A 135 -10.61 16.40 22.42
C GLU A 135 -10.55 15.38 23.58
N GLY A 136 -9.37 14.78 23.75
CA GLY A 136 -9.10 13.78 24.78
C GLY A 136 -9.45 12.33 24.41
N ASP A 137 -10.13 12.10 23.29
CA ASP A 137 -10.43 10.73 22.85
C ASP A 137 -9.16 9.91 22.67
N GLN A 138 -9.25 8.62 23.00
CA GLN A 138 -8.19 7.63 22.78
C GLN A 138 -8.43 6.93 21.45
N VAL A 139 -7.48 7.06 20.53
CA VAL A 139 -7.58 6.50 19.17
C VAL A 139 -6.48 5.47 18.95
N LEU A 140 -6.87 4.27 18.52
CA LEU A 140 -5.94 3.25 18.02
C LEU A 140 -6.02 3.23 16.50
N GLU A 141 -4.90 3.54 15.83
CA GLU A 141 -4.76 3.44 14.38
C GLU A 141 -3.94 2.20 14.01
N ILE A 142 -4.61 1.19 13.45
CA ILE A 142 -3.98 -0.05 13.00
C ILE A 142 -3.49 0.13 11.56
N GLY A 143 -2.18 0.06 11.36
CA GLY A 143 -1.57 0.35 10.05
C GLY A 143 -1.45 1.84 9.80
N CYS A 144 -0.90 2.59 10.74
CA CYS A 144 -0.80 4.05 10.67
C CYS A 144 0.07 4.58 9.52
N GLY A 145 0.80 3.71 8.82
CA GLY A 145 1.66 4.12 7.72
C GLY A 145 2.68 5.17 8.14
N TRP A 146 2.74 6.27 7.41
CA TRP A 146 3.61 7.42 7.71
C TRP A 146 2.96 8.45 8.66
N GLY A 147 1.84 8.09 9.32
CA GLY A 147 1.21 8.87 10.38
C GLY A 147 0.29 10.00 9.90
N GLY A 148 -0.22 9.93 8.66
CA GLY A 148 -1.06 11.01 8.12
C GLY A 148 -2.37 11.24 8.88
N PHE A 149 -3.10 10.18 9.22
CA PHE A 149 -4.33 10.32 10.00
C PHE A 149 -4.03 10.63 11.48
N ALA A 150 -3.00 10.00 12.06
CA ALA A 150 -2.58 10.29 13.44
C ALA A 150 -2.26 11.78 13.64
N GLU A 151 -1.58 12.42 12.67
CA GLU A 151 -1.31 13.86 12.71
C GLU A 151 -2.60 14.67 12.75
N ILE A 152 -3.55 14.39 11.86
CA ILE A 152 -4.82 15.12 11.80
C ILE A 152 -5.65 14.91 13.06
N ALA A 153 -5.75 13.68 13.56
CA ALA A 153 -6.50 13.37 14.79
C ALA A 153 -5.92 14.11 16.00
N ALA A 154 -4.59 14.16 16.13
CA ALA A 154 -3.94 14.86 17.22
C ALA A 154 -3.96 16.38 17.05
N LYS A 155 -3.68 16.89 15.85
CA LYS A 155 -3.52 18.30 15.59
C LYS A 155 -4.83 19.08 15.62
N GLU A 156 -5.86 18.52 14.95
CA GLU A 156 -7.13 19.21 14.75
C GLU A 156 -8.17 18.83 15.80
N TYR A 157 -8.17 17.55 16.24
CA TYR A 157 -9.17 17.03 17.18
C TYR A 157 -8.62 16.89 18.61
N LYS A 158 -7.31 17.09 18.83
CA LYS A 158 -6.65 16.95 20.14
C LYS A 158 -6.84 15.57 20.78
N CYS A 159 -6.91 14.53 19.94
CA CYS A 159 -6.99 13.15 20.38
C CYS A 159 -5.62 12.64 20.86
N ASN A 160 -5.64 11.66 21.76
CA ASN A 160 -4.48 10.84 22.07
C ASN A 160 -4.46 9.65 21.12
N VAL A 161 -3.41 9.50 20.33
CA VAL A 161 -3.36 8.48 19.27
C VAL A 161 -2.24 7.47 19.55
N VAL A 162 -2.58 6.19 19.53
CA VAL A 162 -1.60 5.11 19.41
C VAL A 162 -1.65 4.61 17.97
N GLY A 163 -0.59 4.86 17.21
CA GLY A 163 -0.44 4.38 15.83
C GLY A 163 0.46 3.15 15.79
N ILE A 164 0.00 2.05 15.21
CA ILE A 164 0.81 0.84 15.07
C ILE A 164 1.12 0.54 13.61
N THR A 165 2.35 0.11 13.34
CA THR A 165 2.82 -0.34 12.03
C THR A 165 3.81 -1.48 12.18
N LEU A 166 4.00 -2.30 11.14
CA LEU A 166 5.04 -3.33 11.09
C LEU A 166 6.31 -2.88 10.37
N SER A 167 6.30 -1.69 9.74
CA SER A 167 7.43 -1.14 8.99
C SER A 167 8.27 -0.21 9.85
N ASN A 168 9.56 -0.53 9.98
CA ASN A 168 10.54 0.33 10.66
C ASN A 168 10.67 1.71 9.97
N GLU A 169 10.64 1.75 8.65
CA GLU A 169 10.79 2.98 7.88
C GLU A 169 9.58 3.90 8.05
N GLN A 170 8.37 3.34 8.03
CA GLN A 170 7.15 4.09 8.32
C GLN A 170 7.15 4.63 9.75
N ALA A 171 7.50 3.80 10.73
CA ALA A 171 7.52 4.21 12.13
C ALA A 171 8.50 5.36 12.38
N LYS A 172 9.73 5.26 11.88
CA LYS A 172 10.74 6.33 11.99
C LYS A 172 10.26 7.64 11.36
N PHE A 173 9.65 7.56 10.18
CA PHE A 173 9.12 8.72 9.50
C PHE A 173 7.97 9.34 10.30
N ALA A 174 6.99 8.55 10.71
CA ALA A 174 5.84 9.00 11.49
C ALA A 174 6.28 9.63 12.82
N GLN A 175 7.21 9.03 13.55
CA GLN A 175 7.76 9.58 14.79
C GLN A 175 8.42 10.95 14.56
N ARG A 176 9.25 11.10 13.52
CA ARG A 176 9.86 12.38 13.14
C ARG A 176 8.80 13.41 12.82
N ARG A 177 7.80 13.04 12.03
CA ARG A 177 6.65 13.89 11.68
C ARG A 177 5.93 14.42 12.92
N MET A 178 5.69 13.57 13.92
CA MET A 178 5.07 13.99 15.19
C MET A 178 5.97 14.94 15.98
N GLN A 179 7.28 14.72 15.97
CA GLN A 179 8.24 15.64 16.62
C GLN A 179 8.26 17.02 15.94
N GLU A 180 8.36 17.05 14.61
CA GLU A 180 8.39 18.28 13.83
C GLU A 180 7.11 19.12 14.00
N ASN A 181 5.96 18.45 14.14
CA ASN A 181 4.66 19.09 14.39
C ASN A 181 4.34 19.31 15.88
N GLN A 182 5.26 19.01 16.81
CA GLN A 182 5.08 19.17 18.27
C GLN A 182 3.90 18.36 18.83
N LEU A 183 3.65 17.17 18.25
CA LEU A 183 2.55 16.26 18.61
C LEU A 183 3.01 15.03 19.42
N SER A 184 4.28 14.94 19.79
CA SER A 184 4.84 13.76 20.49
C SER A 184 4.21 13.51 21.86
N ASN A 185 3.52 14.48 22.45
CA ASN A 185 2.77 14.33 23.68
C ASN A 185 1.36 13.73 23.48
N LEU A 186 0.85 13.73 22.25
CA LEU A 186 -0.48 13.22 21.90
C LEU A 186 -0.41 11.95 21.07
N VAL A 187 0.72 11.68 20.39
CA VAL A 187 0.83 10.55 19.44
C VAL A 187 1.99 9.65 19.83
N ASP A 188 1.69 8.38 20.02
CA ASP A 188 2.65 7.30 20.26
C ASP A 188 2.66 6.33 19.06
N ILE A 189 3.77 6.29 18.33
CA ILE A 189 3.94 5.41 17.16
C ILE A 189 4.77 4.19 17.56
N ARG A 190 4.17 3.01 17.39
CA ARG A 190 4.77 1.73 17.79
C ARG A 190 4.99 0.79 16.62
N ILE A 191 6.05 -0.02 16.70
CA ILE A 191 6.27 -1.15 15.80
C ILE A 191 5.68 -2.37 16.47
N GLU A 192 4.41 -2.62 16.21
CA GLU A 192 3.63 -3.66 16.88
C GLU A 192 2.67 -4.34 15.91
N ASP A 193 2.49 -5.66 16.09
CA ASP A 193 1.47 -6.41 15.38
C ASP A 193 0.14 -6.26 16.12
N TYR A 194 -0.93 -5.85 15.45
CA TYR A 194 -2.23 -5.66 16.07
C TYR A 194 -2.74 -6.92 16.80
N ARG A 195 -2.28 -8.10 16.39
CA ARG A 195 -2.59 -9.39 17.04
C ARG A 195 -1.91 -9.56 18.41
N ASP A 196 -0.88 -8.74 18.71
CA ASP A 196 -0.17 -8.69 19.99
C ASP A 196 -0.59 -7.47 20.83
N CYS A 197 -1.39 -6.57 20.28
CA CYS A 197 -1.79 -5.34 20.92
C CYS A 197 -2.80 -5.63 22.04
N LEU A 198 -2.36 -5.54 23.29
CA LEU A 198 -3.18 -5.79 24.48
C LEU A 198 -4.29 -4.75 24.70
N LEU A 199 -4.24 -3.61 24.00
CA LEU A 199 -5.27 -2.56 24.06
C LEU A 199 -6.61 -3.03 23.48
N TYR A 200 -6.64 -4.16 22.78
CA TYR A 200 -7.81 -4.67 22.08
C TYR A 200 -8.55 -5.78 22.84
N THR A 201 -8.04 -6.25 23.99
CA THR A 201 -8.53 -7.48 24.63
C THR A 201 -9.48 -7.25 25.79
N SER A 202 -9.70 -6.02 26.28
CA SER A 202 -10.49 -5.81 27.48
C SER A 202 -11.93 -5.35 27.28
N ASP A 203 -12.27 -4.62 26.19
CA ASP A 203 -13.59 -4.01 26.10
C ASP A 203 -14.47 -4.45 24.91
N ALA A 204 -13.89 -5.06 23.87
CA ALA A 204 -14.68 -5.47 22.71
C ALA A 204 -15.50 -6.76 22.93
N ALA A 205 -15.23 -7.52 23.98
CA ALA A 205 -15.95 -8.76 24.31
C ALA A 205 -17.21 -8.51 25.14
N ASP A 206 -17.32 -7.40 25.85
CA ASP A 206 -18.42 -7.11 26.75
C ASP A 206 -19.59 -6.39 26.06
N ASP A 207 -19.35 -5.71 24.92
CA ASP A 207 -20.40 -5.01 24.16
C ASP A 207 -21.26 -5.91 23.25
N VAL A 208 -20.92 -7.19 23.11
CA VAL A 208 -21.70 -8.14 22.27
C VAL A 208 -22.67 -8.99 23.10
N ALA A 209 -22.69 -8.83 24.41
CA ALA A 209 -23.50 -9.64 25.35
C ALA A 209 -24.68 -8.89 26.01
N SER A 210 -25.15 -7.78 25.40
CA SER A 210 -26.35 -7.08 25.90
C SER A 210 -27.37 -6.81 24.81
#